data_592e83992894135cd27cfeed8910816b
#
_entry.id   592e83992894135cd27cfeed8910816b
#
_cell.length_a   1.000
_cell.length_b   1.000
_cell.length_c   1.000
_cell.angle_alpha   90.00
_cell.angle_beta   90.00
_cell.angle_gamma   90.00
#
_symmetry.space_group_name_H-M   'P 1'
#
loop_
_entity.id
_entity.type
_entity.pdbx_description
1 polymer ?
#
loop_
_entity_poly.entity_id
_entity_poly.type
_entity_poly.pdbx_seq_one_letter_code
_entity_poly.pdbx_strand_id
1 'polypeptide(L)'
;MRSYQSHVKSDPWLPILFVVCFVLPALGGAIYYGLIASDRYVTEARFAVRPTVGTADKATPDSVGTNAGVTKATVAQETLIALEYIHSRPMVETVAAELPIREWYGRDSIDMFSGFNPDKPVEKFLRYWKRRVDVDVDSVSGIMSLSVEAFDPDESLAITKAIMAETERMLNDLSMRSRQDALDVSARVLKAADEREAKASAALNDLRNREGVLDVIKSNTATIKSVSELRDSRTKLAVQLSVLQRDLGPQARSIIDLKQQINDLDANIAKVQQQLAGTAPTEKRRLSDALTRFEDLEHERENAEKYHRDVQLAYDRARIVAQQQVVALAPIVEPIKAGSSTEPRRVLMMSIVTAAAAVLFAAAVFIRRVLMN
;
A
#
# COMPACT_ATOMS: atom_id res chain seq x y z
N MET A 1 -88.44 27.68 8.74
CA MET A 1 -87.13 27.12 8.86
C MET A 1 -87.19 25.61 8.64
N ARG A 2 -86.81 25.11 7.44
CA ARG A 2 -86.82 23.67 7.13
C ARG A 2 -85.40 23.16 7.48
N SER A 3 -85.28 22.29 8.50
CA SER A 3 -84.08 21.59 8.84
C SER A 3 -83.77 20.55 7.76
N TYR A 4 -82.67 20.77 7.03
CA TYR A 4 -82.14 19.81 6.09
C TYR A 4 -81.40 18.72 6.90
N GLN A 5 -82.12 17.64 7.24
CA GLN A 5 -81.48 16.42 7.74
C GLN A 5 -80.86 15.67 6.54
N SER A 6 -79.61 15.88 6.24
CA SER A 6 -78.87 15.04 5.32
C SER A 6 -78.70 13.66 5.93
N HIS A 7 -79.56 12.71 5.54
CA HIS A 7 -79.26 11.29 5.78
C HIS A 7 -78.01 10.90 4.97
N VAL A 8 -76.84 11.01 5.64
CA VAL A 8 -75.63 10.37 5.15
C VAL A 8 -75.92 8.87 5.17
N LYS A 9 -76.32 8.28 4.00
CA LYS A 9 -76.33 6.82 3.85
C LYS A 9 -75.00 6.28 4.24
N SER A 10 -74.97 5.62 5.38
CA SER A 10 -73.75 4.94 5.82
C SER A 10 -73.43 3.82 4.86
N ASP A 11 -72.40 4.01 4.11
CA ASP A 11 -71.94 3.08 3.05
C ASP A 11 -71.47 1.78 3.76
N PRO A 12 -72.16 0.63 3.62
CA PRO A 12 -71.87 -0.56 4.40
C PRO A 12 -70.47 -1.18 4.13
N TRP A 13 -69.84 -0.74 3.03
CA TRP A 13 -68.51 -1.18 2.65
C TRP A 13 -67.37 -0.44 3.37
N LEU A 14 -67.60 0.77 3.85
CA LEU A 14 -66.56 1.56 4.55
C LEU A 14 -66.08 0.86 5.83
N PRO A 15 -66.95 0.33 6.73
CA PRO A 15 -66.49 -0.40 7.89
C PRO A 15 -65.78 -1.72 7.52
N ILE A 16 -66.19 -2.40 6.45
CA ILE A 16 -65.52 -3.62 5.97
C ILE A 16 -64.13 -3.31 5.47
N LEU A 17 -63.94 -2.26 4.67
CA LEU A 17 -62.62 -1.81 4.23
C LEU A 17 -61.75 -1.37 5.39
N PHE A 18 -62.32 -0.70 6.38
CA PHE A 18 -61.58 -0.31 7.59
C PHE A 18 -61.06 -1.53 8.36
N VAL A 19 -61.92 -2.54 8.59
CA VAL A 19 -61.50 -3.75 9.28
C VAL A 19 -60.46 -4.53 8.50
N VAL A 20 -60.60 -4.70 7.18
CA VAL A 20 -59.71 -5.52 6.36
C VAL A 20 -58.37 -4.81 6.10
N CYS A 21 -58.38 -3.53 5.77
CA CYS A 21 -57.18 -2.80 5.36
C CYS A 21 -56.45 -2.14 6.52
N PHE A 22 -57.10 -1.88 7.65
CA PHE A 22 -56.47 -1.22 8.80
C PHE A 22 -56.40 -2.12 10.03
N VAL A 23 -57.58 -2.63 10.53
CA VAL A 23 -57.61 -3.33 11.80
C VAL A 23 -56.89 -4.68 11.73
N LEU A 24 -57.11 -5.48 10.70
CA LEU A 24 -56.48 -6.81 10.55
C LEU A 24 -54.95 -6.72 10.44
N PRO A 25 -54.36 -5.89 9.59
CA PRO A 25 -52.90 -5.75 9.51
C PRO A 25 -52.33 -5.14 10.78
N ALA A 26 -52.96 -4.14 11.38
CA ALA A 26 -52.48 -3.52 12.64
C ALA A 26 -52.51 -4.49 13.81
N LEU A 27 -53.58 -5.26 13.98
CA LEU A 27 -53.69 -6.32 15.00
C LEU A 27 -52.71 -7.44 14.72
N GLY A 28 -52.59 -7.91 13.48
CA GLY A 28 -51.59 -8.92 13.08
C GLY A 28 -50.19 -8.49 13.39
N GLY A 29 -49.81 -7.24 13.07
CA GLY A 29 -48.50 -6.65 13.42
C GLY A 29 -48.29 -6.56 14.94
N ALA A 30 -49.29 -6.13 15.70
CA ALA A 30 -49.23 -6.06 17.15
C ALA A 30 -49.06 -7.43 17.80
N ILE A 31 -49.75 -8.45 17.34
CA ILE A 31 -49.62 -9.83 17.85
C ILE A 31 -48.27 -10.39 17.46
N TYR A 32 -47.81 -10.19 16.21
CA TYR A 32 -46.54 -10.72 15.78
C TYR A 32 -45.37 -10.08 16.54
N TYR A 33 -45.23 -8.75 16.52
CA TYR A 33 -44.12 -8.07 17.21
C TYR A 33 -44.25 -8.07 18.74
N GLY A 34 -45.47 -8.25 19.30
CA GLY A 34 -45.70 -8.30 20.74
C GLY A 34 -45.43 -9.65 21.37
N LEU A 35 -45.81 -10.76 20.67
CA LEU A 35 -45.82 -12.10 21.24
C LEU A 35 -45.00 -13.14 20.49
N ILE A 36 -44.83 -13.01 19.18
CA ILE A 36 -44.22 -14.05 18.33
C ILE A 36 -42.76 -13.73 18.00
N ALA A 37 -42.44 -12.48 17.69
CA ALA A 37 -41.12 -12.10 17.24
C ALA A 37 -40.05 -12.40 18.28
N SER A 38 -39.04 -13.18 17.87
CA SER A 38 -37.92 -13.59 18.73
C SER A 38 -37.03 -12.41 19.07
N ASP A 39 -36.59 -12.36 20.32
CA ASP A 39 -35.64 -11.36 20.78
C ASP A 39 -34.25 -11.55 20.11
N ARG A 40 -33.64 -10.44 19.76
CA ARG A 40 -32.31 -10.43 19.16
C ARG A 40 -31.37 -9.55 19.97
N TYR A 41 -30.21 -10.09 20.24
CA TYR A 41 -29.14 -9.46 20.99
C TYR A 41 -28.08 -8.97 20.01
N VAL A 42 -27.66 -7.72 20.16
CA VAL A 42 -26.69 -7.08 19.29
C VAL A 42 -25.40 -6.87 20.06
N THR A 43 -24.32 -7.42 19.55
CA THR A 43 -22.97 -7.13 20.04
C THR A 43 -22.28 -6.18 19.06
N GLU A 44 -21.83 -5.05 19.57
CA GLU A 44 -21.07 -4.07 18.80
C GLU A 44 -19.59 -4.17 19.15
N ALA A 45 -18.74 -4.04 18.14
CA ALA A 45 -17.31 -3.86 18.29
C ALA A 45 -16.84 -2.73 17.37
N ARG A 46 -15.89 -1.93 17.83
CA ARG A 46 -15.26 -0.90 17.00
C ARG A 46 -13.77 -1.08 17.00
N PHE A 47 -13.17 -1.13 15.83
CA PHE A 47 -11.75 -1.34 15.66
C PHE A 47 -11.21 -0.56 14.47
N ALA A 48 -9.92 -0.25 14.52
CA ALA A 48 -9.22 0.33 13.40
C ALA A 48 -8.18 -0.66 12.87
N VAL A 49 -8.07 -0.73 11.56
CA VAL A 49 -6.98 -1.46 10.91
C VAL A 49 -5.73 -0.58 11.00
N ARG A 50 -4.75 -1.01 11.79
CA ARG A 50 -3.48 -0.30 11.92
C ARG A 50 -2.36 -1.16 11.39
N PRO A 51 -1.60 -0.69 10.39
CA PRO A 51 -0.35 -1.34 10.05
C PRO A 51 0.59 -1.23 11.27
N THR A 52 0.99 -2.36 11.83
CA THR A 52 1.98 -2.36 12.90
C THR A 52 3.33 -2.03 12.31
N VAL A 53 3.75 -0.80 12.54
CA VAL A 53 5.13 -0.29 12.45
C VAL A 53 5.94 -0.72 11.23
N GLY A 54 6.41 0.26 10.52
CA GLY A 54 7.47 0.13 9.51
C GLY A 54 7.50 1.27 8.52
N THR A 55 6.50 2.12 8.52
CA THR A 55 6.52 3.36 7.75
C THR A 55 6.60 4.60 8.64
N ALA A 56 7.31 4.49 9.76
CA ALA A 56 8.06 5.62 10.25
C ALA A 56 9.27 5.78 9.32
N ASP A 57 9.02 5.97 8.04
CA ASP A 57 9.95 6.76 7.26
C ASP A 57 10.12 8.03 8.09
N LYS A 58 11.31 8.16 8.65
CA LYS A 58 11.74 9.41 9.26
C LYS A 58 11.41 10.44 8.19
N ALA A 59 10.35 11.23 8.44
CA ALA A 59 10.06 12.36 7.63
C ALA A 59 11.35 13.18 7.62
N THR A 60 12.10 13.08 6.53
CA THR A 60 13.13 14.06 6.27
C THR A 60 12.38 15.39 6.23
N PRO A 61 12.91 16.45 6.86
CA PRO A 61 12.21 17.73 6.96
C PRO A 61 11.72 18.29 5.62
N ASP A 62 12.24 17.78 4.50
CA ASP A 62 11.89 18.19 3.13
C ASP A 62 10.73 17.40 2.50
N SER A 63 10.17 16.38 3.16
CA SER A 63 9.05 15.59 2.62
C SER A 63 7.68 15.96 3.20
N VAL A 64 7.56 17.18 3.73
CA VAL A 64 6.28 17.73 4.18
C VAL A 64 5.36 17.90 2.97
N GLY A 65 4.59 16.87 2.65
CA GLY A 65 3.50 17.01 1.68
C GLY A 65 3.13 15.78 0.86
N THR A 66 3.98 14.76 0.70
CA THR A 66 3.68 13.66 -0.23
C THR A 66 3.44 12.30 0.42
N ASN A 67 3.98 12.01 1.60
CA ASN A 67 3.89 10.67 2.20
C ASN A 67 2.68 10.46 3.14
N ALA A 68 2.05 11.53 3.63
CA ALA A 68 0.83 11.42 4.44
C ALA A 68 -0.37 10.89 3.62
N GLY A 69 -0.40 11.14 2.30
CA GLY A 69 -1.45 10.67 1.40
C GLY A 69 -1.37 9.19 1.08
N VAL A 70 -0.16 8.65 0.92
CA VAL A 70 0.06 7.22 0.59
C VAL A 70 -0.30 6.32 1.77
N THR A 71 0.10 6.69 2.99
CA THR A 71 -0.22 5.93 4.22
C THR A 71 -1.74 5.89 4.48
N LYS A 72 -2.41 7.02 4.27
CA LYS A 72 -3.87 7.13 4.46
C LYS A 72 -4.64 6.33 3.41
N ALA A 73 -4.18 6.32 2.16
CA ALA A 73 -4.77 5.54 1.08
C ALA A 73 -4.62 4.02 1.31
N THR A 74 -3.46 3.57 1.81
CA THR A 74 -3.22 2.13 2.09
C THR A 74 -4.10 1.63 3.24
N VAL A 75 -4.21 2.38 4.33
CA VAL A 75 -5.09 2.05 5.46
C VAL A 75 -6.56 2.01 5.01
N ALA A 76 -6.99 2.96 4.17
CA ALA A 76 -8.33 2.96 3.61
C ALA A 76 -8.58 1.72 2.74
N GLN A 77 -7.59 1.27 1.96
CA GLN A 77 -7.70 0.08 1.13
C GLN A 77 -7.81 -1.20 1.97
N GLU A 78 -6.97 -1.38 2.98
CA GLU A 78 -7.02 -2.54 3.90
C GLU A 78 -8.36 -2.60 4.64
N THR A 79 -8.89 -1.46 5.06
CA THR A 79 -10.20 -1.36 5.71
C THR A 79 -11.34 -1.78 4.78
N LEU A 80 -11.31 -1.36 3.51
CA LEU A 80 -12.31 -1.77 2.52
C LEU A 80 -12.23 -3.27 2.18
N ILE A 81 -11.02 -3.83 2.11
CA ILE A 81 -10.80 -5.26 1.92
C ILE A 81 -11.40 -6.04 3.09
N ALA A 82 -11.17 -5.59 4.33
CA ALA A 82 -11.74 -6.21 5.53
C ALA A 82 -13.28 -6.19 5.52
N LEU A 83 -13.90 -5.05 5.13
CA LEU A 83 -15.36 -4.92 5.00
C LEU A 83 -15.92 -5.93 4.00
N GLU A 84 -15.34 -6.00 2.80
CA GLU A 84 -15.78 -6.96 1.77
C GLU A 84 -15.58 -8.41 2.22
N TYR A 85 -14.48 -8.69 2.92
CA TYR A 85 -14.21 -10.03 3.41
C TYR A 85 -15.22 -10.49 4.45
N ILE A 86 -15.62 -9.63 5.40
CA ILE A 86 -16.62 -9.96 6.44
C ILE A 86 -17.96 -10.39 5.81
N HIS A 87 -18.33 -9.80 4.67
CA HIS A 87 -19.53 -10.15 3.92
C HIS A 87 -19.30 -11.24 2.85
N SER A 88 -18.15 -11.87 2.84
CA SER A 88 -17.79 -12.88 1.84
C SER A 88 -18.18 -14.30 2.26
N ARG A 89 -18.23 -15.20 1.27
CA ARG A 89 -18.45 -16.63 1.51
C ARG A 89 -17.34 -17.28 2.35
N PRO A 90 -16.04 -17.02 2.11
CA PRO A 90 -14.96 -17.58 2.94
C PRO A 90 -15.11 -17.25 4.43
N MET A 91 -15.46 -16.01 4.79
CA MET A 91 -15.70 -15.63 6.18
C MET A 91 -16.79 -16.51 6.81
N VAL A 92 -17.93 -16.66 6.12
CA VAL A 92 -19.05 -17.46 6.60
C VAL A 92 -18.66 -18.93 6.77
N GLU A 93 -17.91 -19.50 5.82
CA GLU A 93 -17.45 -20.89 5.88
C GLU A 93 -16.45 -21.10 7.03
N THR A 94 -15.53 -20.17 7.25
CA THR A 94 -14.55 -20.25 8.36
C THR A 94 -15.24 -20.13 9.72
N VAL A 95 -16.12 -19.14 9.90
CA VAL A 95 -16.86 -18.99 11.15
C VAL A 95 -17.80 -20.19 11.39
N ALA A 96 -18.41 -20.75 10.34
CA ALA A 96 -19.25 -21.95 10.46
C ALA A 96 -18.45 -23.23 10.77
N ALA A 97 -17.16 -23.27 10.48
CA ALA A 97 -16.29 -24.37 10.85
C ALA A 97 -15.88 -24.32 12.36
N GLU A 98 -15.79 -23.12 12.92
CA GLU A 98 -15.43 -22.91 14.33
C GLU A 98 -16.65 -22.92 15.27
N LEU A 99 -17.78 -22.37 14.79
CA LEU A 99 -19.00 -22.20 15.58
C LEU A 99 -20.20 -22.81 14.85
N PRO A 100 -21.13 -23.46 15.55
CA PRO A 100 -22.32 -24.06 14.95
C PRO A 100 -23.40 -23.00 14.61
N ILE A 101 -22.99 -21.96 13.89
CA ILE A 101 -23.83 -20.77 13.61
C ILE A 101 -25.12 -21.10 12.84
N ARG A 102 -25.09 -22.16 11.99
CA ARG A 102 -26.28 -22.57 11.25
C ARG A 102 -27.33 -23.16 12.19
N GLU A 103 -26.90 -23.93 13.21
CA GLU A 103 -27.75 -24.51 14.21
C GLU A 103 -28.32 -23.43 15.14
N TRP A 104 -27.48 -22.47 15.54
CA TRP A 104 -27.89 -21.35 16.37
C TRP A 104 -28.99 -20.51 15.71
N TYR A 105 -28.88 -20.22 14.44
CA TYR A 105 -29.90 -19.48 13.69
C TYR A 105 -31.08 -20.34 13.24
N GLY A 106 -30.99 -21.65 13.34
CA GLY A 106 -32.00 -22.62 12.90
C GLY A 106 -32.79 -23.31 14.00
N ARG A 107 -32.67 -22.86 15.26
CA ARG A 107 -33.38 -23.46 16.40
C ARG A 107 -34.90 -23.34 16.28
N ASP A 108 -35.63 -24.37 16.72
CA ASP A 108 -37.09 -24.38 16.71
C ASP A 108 -37.74 -23.30 17.60
N SER A 109 -36.97 -22.75 18.55
CA SER A 109 -37.43 -21.65 19.43
C SER A 109 -37.49 -20.28 18.72
N ILE A 110 -36.97 -20.18 17.51
CA ILE A 110 -36.91 -18.94 16.75
C ILE A 110 -38.14 -18.86 15.83
N ASP A 111 -38.72 -17.66 15.73
CA ASP A 111 -39.86 -17.44 14.85
C ASP A 111 -39.52 -17.71 13.37
N MET A 112 -40.53 -18.17 12.62
CA MET A 112 -40.38 -18.63 11.22
C MET A 112 -39.83 -17.55 10.27
N PHE A 113 -40.00 -16.27 10.58
CA PHE A 113 -39.55 -15.15 9.71
C PHE A 113 -38.11 -14.69 10.04
N SER A 114 -37.68 -14.85 11.29
CA SER A 114 -36.36 -14.42 11.76
C SER A 114 -35.33 -15.54 11.70
N GLY A 115 -35.74 -16.81 11.79
CA GLY A 115 -34.89 -17.99 11.75
C GLY A 115 -34.35 -18.32 10.35
N PHE A 116 -33.36 -19.20 10.33
CA PHE A 116 -32.77 -19.76 9.12
C PHE A 116 -32.85 -21.29 9.15
N ASN A 117 -33.26 -21.91 8.06
CA ASN A 117 -33.25 -23.36 7.95
C ASN A 117 -31.81 -23.85 7.63
N PRO A 118 -31.19 -24.66 8.54
CA PRO A 118 -29.80 -25.13 8.39
C PRO A 118 -29.51 -25.92 7.12
N ASP A 119 -30.51 -26.62 6.56
CA ASP A 119 -30.38 -27.46 5.35
C ASP A 119 -30.26 -26.64 4.06
N LYS A 120 -30.49 -25.34 4.11
CA LYS A 120 -30.38 -24.48 2.93
C LYS A 120 -28.92 -24.30 2.50
N PRO A 121 -28.65 -24.17 1.16
CA PRO A 121 -27.31 -23.99 0.65
C PRO A 121 -26.65 -22.70 1.18
N VAL A 122 -25.29 -22.69 1.12
CA VAL A 122 -24.46 -21.62 1.68
C VAL A 122 -24.77 -20.24 1.08
N GLU A 123 -25.20 -20.17 -0.16
CA GLU A 123 -25.60 -18.91 -0.84
C GLU A 123 -26.84 -18.26 -0.19
N LYS A 124 -27.74 -19.09 0.32
CA LYS A 124 -28.89 -18.61 1.09
C LYS A 124 -28.48 -18.17 2.48
N PHE A 125 -27.55 -18.90 3.09
CA PHE A 125 -27.00 -18.52 4.39
C PHE A 125 -26.19 -17.23 4.30
N LEU A 126 -25.36 -17.03 3.26
CA LEU A 126 -24.62 -15.79 3.04
C LEU A 126 -25.56 -14.57 2.93
N ARG A 127 -26.71 -14.75 2.28
CA ARG A 127 -27.73 -13.68 2.19
C ARG A 127 -28.39 -13.38 3.53
N TYR A 128 -28.56 -14.42 4.37
CA TYR A 128 -29.04 -14.29 5.73
C TYR A 128 -28.00 -13.60 6.61
N TRP A 129 -26.73 -14.03 6.51
CA TRP A 129 -25.57 -13.47 7.20
C TRP A 129 -25.45 -11.96 6.99
N LYS A 130 -25.49 -11.50 5.74
CA LYS A 130 -25.44 -10.06 5.39
C LYS A 130 -26.55 -9.20 6.00
N ARG A 131 -27.60 -9.81 6.52
CA ARG A 131 -28.68 -9.10 7.24
C ARG A 131 -28.51 -9.13 8.75
N ARG A 132 -27.66 -10.03 9.26
CA ARG A 132 -27.39 -10.22 10.68
C ARG A 132 -26.05 -9.65 11.13
N VAL A 133 -25.13 -9.51 10.20
CA VAL A 133 -23.83 -8.92 10.40
C VAL A 133 -23.78 -7.65 9.60
N ASP A 134 -23.77 -6.53 10.27
CA ASP A 134 -23.65 -5.20 9.69
C ASP A 134 -22.28 -4.64 9.98
N VAL A 135 -21.64 -4.07 8.95
CA VAL A 135 -20.30 -3.48 9.04
C VAL A 135 -20.33 -2.13 8.35
N ASP A 136 -19.99 -1.11 9.08
CA ASP A 136 -19.87 0.25 8.56
C ASP A 136 -18.44 0.78 8.80
N VAL A 137 -17.99 1.62 7.88
CA VAL A 137 -16.67 2.26 7.93
C VAL A 137 -16.83 3.77 7.87
N ASP A 138 -16.44 4.42 8.93
CA ASP A 138 -16.34 5.87 8.91
C ASP A 138 -15.18 6.31 7.99
N SER A 139 -15.52 6.91 6.87
CA SER A 139 -14.57 7.36 5.84
C SER A 139 -13.58 8.43 6.32
N VAL A 140 -13.88 9.12 7.42
CA VAL A 140 -13.03 10.18 7.97
C VAL A 140 -11.99 9.60 8.94
N SER A 141 -12.44 8.76 9.88
CA SER A 141 -11.57 8.17 10.91
C SER A 141 -10.96 6.83 10.49
N GLY A 142 -11.53 6.14 9.50
CA GLY A 142 -11.16 4.78 9.13
C GLY A 142 -11.54 3.73 10.17
N ILE A 143 -12.41 4.07 11.13
CA ILE A 143 -12.89 3.16 12.16
C ILE A 143 -13.98 2.27 11.57
N MET A 144 -13.84 0.96 11.74
CA MET A 144 -14.87 -0.03 11.43
C MET A 144 -15.76 -0.24 12.63
N SER A 145 -17.06 -0.22 12.39
CA SER A 145 -18.11 -0.56 13.36
C SER A 145 -18.74 -1.86 12.91
N LEU A 146 -18.52 -2.93 13.67
CA LEU A 146 -19.10 -4.25 13.45
C LEU A 146 -20.26 -4.45 14.40
N SER A 147 -21.42 -4.81 13.87
CA SER A 147 -22.63 -5.11 14.64
C SER A 147 -23.14 -6.49 14.25
N VAL A 148 -23.27 -7.37 15.23
CA VAL A 148 -23.69 -8.77 15.02
C VAL A 148 -24.97 -9.05 15.82
N GLU A 149 -26.01 -9.48 15.11
CA GLU A 149 -27.27 -9.90 15.70
C GLU A 149 -27.34 -11.42 15.86
N ALA A 150 -27.63 -11.91 17.05
CA ALA A 150 -27.95 -13.31 17.32
C ALA A 150 -29.15 -13.43 18.27
N PHE A 151 -29.64 -14.63 18.46
CA PHE A 151 -30.79 -14.90 19.32
C PHE A 151 -30.41 -15.20 20.79
N ASP A 152 -29.12 -15.27 21.06
CA ASP A 152 -28.55 -15.39 22.40
C ASP A 152 -27.38 -14.40 22.54
N PRO A 153 -27.22 -13.76 23.73
CA PRO A 153 -26.15 -12.79 23.93
C PRO A 153 -24.75 -13.41 23.93
N ASP A 154 -24.59 -14.68 24.31
CA ASP A 154 -23.30 -15.38 24.24
C ASP A 154 -22.92 -15.73 22.78
N GLU A 155 -23.94 -16.08 21.98
CA GLU A 155 -23.73 -16.34 20.54
C GLU A 155 -23.33 -15.09 19.78
N SER A 156 -24.01 -13.94 20.00
CA SER A 156 -23.66 -12.70 19.35
C SER A 156 -22.21 -12.27 19.68
N LEU A 157 -21.80 -12.45 20.94
CA LEU A 157 -20.44 -12.19 21.37
C LEU A 157 -19.42 -13.16 20.74
N ALA A 158 -19.73 -14.46 20.70
CA ALA A 158 -18.86 -15.47 20.12
C ALA A 158 -18.65 -15.23 18.61
N ILE A 159 -19.72 -14.95 17.87
CA ILE A 159 -19.66 -14.64 16.44
C ILE A 159 -18.85 -13.37 16.20
N THR A 160 -19.07 -12.32 16.99
CA THR A 160 -18.31 -11.06 16.86
C THR A 160 -16.81 -11.29 17.05
N LYS A 161 -16.42 -12.05 18.08
CA LYS A 161 -15.02 -12.40 18.35
C LYS A 161 -14.42 -13.25 17.23
N ALA A 162 -15.15 -14.23 16.71
CA ALA A 162 -14.70 -15.06 15.60
C ALA A 162 -14.49 -14.24 14.32
N ILE A 163 -15.40 -13.32 13.99
CA ILE A 163 -15.27 -12.41 12.85
C ILE A 163 -14.02 -11.55 13.01
N MET A 164 -13.79 -10.96 14.18
CA MET A 164 -12.62 -10.12 14.44
C MET A 164 -11.32 -10.92 14.29
N ALA A 165 -11.24 -12.10 14.91
CA ALA A 165 -10.06 -12.96 14.85
C ALA A 165 -9.76 -13.42 13.42
N GLU A 166 -10.79 -13.81 12.66
CA GLU A 166 -10.62 -14.22 11.26
C GLU A 166 -10.24 -13.04 10.35
N THR A 167 -10.83 -11.87 10.58
CA THR A 167 -10.46 -10.66 9.84
C THR A 167 -9.00 -10.28 10.09
N GLU A 168 -8.54 -10.35 11.33
CA GLU A 168 -7.14 -10.13 11.69
C GLU A 168 -6.22 -11.15 11.02
N ARG A 169 -6.58 -12.43 11.05
CA ARG A 169 -5.82 -13.50 10.39
C ARG A 169 -5.71 -13.27 8.88
N MET A 170 -6.83 -12.96 8.22
CA MET A 170 -6.86 -12.69 6.78
C MET A 170 -5.99 -11.49 6.38
N LEU A 171 -6.11 -10.37 7.12
CA LEU A 171 -5.28 -9.19 6.86
C LEU A 171 -3.79 -9.49 7.07
N ASN A 172 -3.47 -10.28 8.08
CA ASN A 172 -2.12 -10.74 8.37
C ASN A 172 -1.56 -11.60 7.24
N ASP A 173 -2.32 -12.58 6.77
CA ASP A 173 -1.93 -13.44 5.67
C ASP A 173 -1.73 -12.65 4.36
N LEU A 174 -2.63 -11.72 4.07
CA LEU A 174 -2.52 -10.85 2.90
C LEU A 174 -1.26 -9.98 2.96
N SER A 175 -1.03 -9.36 4.11
CA SER A 175 0.15 -8.51 4.34
C SER A 175 1.44 -9.32 4.26
N MET A 176 1.48 -10.52 4.84
CA MET A 176 2.64 -11.40 4.80
C MET A 176 2.96 -11.84 3.36
N ARG A 177 1.96 -12.24 2.58
CA ARG A 177 2.15 -12.60 1.15
C ARG A 177 2.68 -11.42 0.35
N SER A 178 2.09 -10.24 0.51
CA SER A 178 2.54 -9.03 -0.19
C SER A 178 4.01 -8.68 0.12
N ARG A 179 4.44 -8.84 1.36
CA ARG A 179 5.83 -8.61 1.78
C ARG A 179 6.79 -9.66 1.24
N GLN A 180 6.36 -10.93 1.24
CA GLN A 180 7.15 -12.01 0.68
C GLN A 180 7.34 -11.81 -0.83
N ASP A 181 6.29 -11.44 -1.55
CA ASP A 181 6.36 -11.11 -2.97
C ASP A 181 7.32 -9.94 -3.24
N ALA A 182 7.27 -8.89 -2.40
CA ALA A 182 8.19 -7.76 -2.51
C ALA A 182 9.65 -8.16 -2.24
N LEU A 183 9.89 -9.03 -1.25
CA LEU A 183 11.21 -9.58 -0.97
C LEU A 183 11.73 -10.42 -2.13
N ASP A 184 10.88 -11.29 -2.70
CA ASP A 184 11.24 -12.15 -3.83
C ASP A 184 11.55 -11.33 -5.09
N VAL A 185 10.79 -10.25 -5.34
CA VAL A 185 11.10 -9.31 -6.42
C VAL A 185 12.45 -8.65 -6.18
N SER A 186 12.67 -8.13 -4.96
CA SER A 186 13.95 -7.47 -4.61
C SER A 186 15.14 -8.43 -4.73
N ALA A 187 14.98 -9.70 -4.34
CA ALA A 187 16.02 -10.72 -4.48
C ALA A 187 16.36 -11.00 -5.96
N ARG A 188 15.34 -11.05 -6.83
CA ARG A 188 15.58 -11.21 -8.29
C ARG A 188 16.31 -10.01 -8.89
N VAL A 189 15.96 -8.80 -8.47
CA VAL A 189 16.62 -7.58 -8.93
C VAL A 189 18.06 -7.54 -8.45
N LEU A 190 18.32 -7.94 -7.20
CA LEU A 190 19.69 -8.04 -6.66
C LEU A 190 20.53 -9.03 -7.47
N LYS A 191 20.01 -10.22 -7.72
CA LYS A 191 20.71 -11.21 -8.54
C LYS A 191 21.03 -10.69 -9.95
N ALA A 192 20.11 -9.95 -10.57
CA ALA A 192 20.37 -9.33 -11.87
C ALA A 192 21.44 -8.22 -11.80
N ALA A 193 21.52 -7.49 -10.68
CA ALA A 193 22.56 -6.51 -10.43
C ALA A 193 23.92 -7.17 -10.22
N ASP A 194 24.00 -8.28 -9.47
CA ASP A 194 25.21 -9.11 -9.30
C ASP A 194 25.75 -9.59 -10.66
N GLU A 195 24.87 -10.13 -11.50
CA GLU A 195 25.25 -10.61 -12.83
C GLU A 195 25.74 -9.48 -13.74
N ARG A 196 25.14 -8.29 -13.63
CA ARG A 196 25.55 -7.11 -14.40
C ARG A 196 26.92 -6.62 -13.96
N GLU A 197 27.17 -6.52 -12.66
CA GLU A 197 28.46 -6.13 -12.11
C GLU A 197 29.57 -7.12 -12.48
N ALA A 198 29.27 -8.43 -12.35
CA ALA A 198 30.20 -9.48 -12.74
C ALA A 198 30.57 -9.42 -14.24
N LYS A 199 29.59 -9.16 -15.12
CA LYS A 199 29.81 -9.00 -16.57
C LYS A 199 30.65 -7.76 -16.89
N ALA A 200 30.33 -6.62 -16.26
CA ALA A 200 31.09 -5.39 -16.47
C ALA A 200 32.55 -5.53 -15.98
N SER A 201 32.74 -6.14 -14.81
CA SER A 201 34.08 -6.44 -14.27
C SER A 201 34.86 -7.42 -15.15
N ALA A 202 34.21 -8.47 -15.65
CA ALA A 202 34.83 -9.44 -16.55
C ALA A 202 35.22 -8.79 -17.88
N ALA A 203 34.37 -7.94 -18.47
CA ALA A 203 34.65 -7.24 -19.73
C ALA A 203 35.86 -6.29 -19.59
N LEU A 204 35.96 -5.56 -18.46
CA LEU A 204 37.09 -4.69 -18.18
C LEU A 204 38.39 -5.50 -18.00
N ASN A 205 38.33 -6.62 -17.28
CA ASN A 205 39.48 -7.49 -17.08
C ASN A 205 39.93 -8.17 -18.38
N ASP A 206 39.00 -8.56 -19.24
CA ASP A 206 39.29 -9.14 -20.54
C ASP A 206 40.02 -8.12 -21.45
N LEU A 207 39.54 -6.88 -21.48
CA LEU A 207 40.22 -5.79 -22.21
C LEU A 207 41.63 -5.56 -21.64
N ARG A 208 41.81 -5.53 -20.30
CA ARG A 208 43.12 -5.38 -19.67
C ARG A 208 44.09 -6.48 -20.08
N ASN A 209 43.62 -7.73 -20.12
CA ASN A 209 44.44 -8.89 -20.43
C ASN A 209 44.79 -8.99 -21.92
N ARG A 210 43.88 -8.63 -22.81
CA ARG A 210 44.11 -8.73 -24.25
C ARG A 210 45.02 -7.62 -24.85
N GLU A 211 44.82 -6.40 -24.39
CA GLU A 211 45.46 -5.27 -25.02
C GLU A 211 46.69 -4.73 -24.26
N GLY A 212 46.99 -5.27 -23.04
CA GLY A 212 48.11 -4.76 -22.21
C GLY A 212 48.00 -3.27 -21.87
N VAL A 213 46.78 -2.70 -22.04
CA VAL A 213 46.48 -1.25 -21.96
C VAL A 213 46.91 -0.67 -20.60
N LEU A 214 46.90 -1.47 -19.56
CA LEU A 214 47.24 -1.01 -18.21
C LEU A 214 48.73 -0.58 -18.09
N ASP A 215 49.65 -1.29 -18.73
CA ASP A 215 51.08 -0.92 -18.74
C ASP A 215 51.32 0.32 -19.59
N VAL A 216 50.61 0.44 -20.70
CA VAL A 216 50.72 1.60 -21.59
C VAL A 216 50.09 2.85 -20.97
N ILE A 217 48.92 2.72 -20.29
CA ILE A 217 48.29 3.85 -19.58
C ILE A 217 49.14 4.32 -18.42
N LYS A 218 49.63 3.38 -17.57
CA LYS A 218 50.54 3.73 -16.47
C LYS A 218 51.81 4.38 -16.95
N SER A 219 52.42 3.86 -18.00
CA SER A 219 53.62 4.40 -18.61
C SER A 219 53.36 5.79 -19.22
N ASN A 220 52.26 5.97 -19.96
CA ASN A 220 51.90 7.25 -20.51
C ASN A 220 51.52 8.30 -19.46
N THR A 221 50.76 7.92 -18.42
CA THR A 221 50.41 8.81 -17.31
C THR A 221 51.65 9.26 -16.53
N ALA A 222 52.55 8.33 -16.25
CA ALA A 222 53.85 8.64 -15.63
C ALA A 222 54.69 9.57 -16.49
N THR A 223 54.73 9.31 -17.80
CA THR A 223 55.48 10.14 -18.77
C THR A 223 54.86 11.54 -18.93
N ILE A 224 53.53 11.67 -18.99
CA ILE A 224 52.86 12.98 -19.04
C ILE A 224 53.12 13.74 -17.73
N LYS A 225 53.05 13.09 -16.59
CA LYS A 225 53.38 13.72 -15.30
C LYS A 225 54.84 14.21 -15.27
N SER A 226 55.80 13.39 -15.71
CA SER A 226 57.21 13.78 -15.81
C SER A 226 57.41 14.98 -16.74
N VAL A 227 56.74 15.03 -17.90
CA VAL A 227 56.77 16.18 -18.78
C VAL A 227 56.20 17.45 -18.14
N SER A 228 55.11 17.30 -17.34
CA SER A 228 54.56 18.43 -16.61
C SER A 228 55.51 18.95 -15.54
N GLU A 229 56.11 18.07 -14.77
CA GLU A 229 57.13 18.43 -13.76
C GLU A 229 58.39 19.10 -14.36
N LEU A 230 58.84 18.61 -15.50
CA LEU A 230 59.93 19.25 -16.24
C LEU A 230 59.57 20.65 -16.74
N ARG A 231 58.34 20.85 -17.25
CA ARG A 231 57.85 22.15 -17.67
C ARG A 231 57.71 23.13 -16.53
N ASP A 232 57.21 22.68 -15.36
CA ASP A 232 57.12 23.50 -14.16
C ASP A 232 58.53 23.94 -13.68
N SER A 233 59.49 23.02 -13.68
CA SER A 233 60.87 23.32 -13.37
C SER A 233 61.47 24.34 -14.35
N ARG A 234 61.25 24.13 -15.65
CA ARG A 234 61.69 25.05 -16.69
C ARG A 234 61.07 26.47 -16.53
N THR A 235 59.76 26.54 -16.17
CA THR A 235 59.09 27.81 -15.94
C THR A 235 59.67 28.54 -14.72
N LYS A 236 59.99 27.83 -13.62
CA LYS A 236 60.66 28.40 -12.44
C LYS A 236 62.02 29.00 -12.78
N LEU A 237 62.85 28.25 -13.53
CA LEU A 237 64.14 28.76 -13.97
C LEU A 237 64.05 29.94 -14.94
N ALA A 238 63.03 29.95 -15.83
CA ALA A 238 62.76 31.09 -16.74
C ALA A 238 62.34 32.35 -15.98
N VAL A 239 61.55 32.22 -14.90
CA VAL A 239 61.23 33.33 -14.01
C VAL A 239 62.46 33.84 -13.28
N GLN A 240 63.30 32.95 -12.74
CA GLN A 240 64.56 33.35 -12.10
C GLN A 240 65.52 34.05 -13.05
N LEU A 241 65.63 33.54 -14.28
CA LEU A 241 66.41 34.17 -15.33
C LEU A 241 65.89 35.61 -15.65
N SER A 242 64.59 35.78 -15.75
CA SER A 242 63.98 37.10 -16.03
C SER A 242 64.22 38.13 -14.90
N VAL A 243 64.28 37.69 -13.68
CA VAL A 243 64.60 38.54 -12.53
C VAL A 243 66.07 38.92 -12.55
N LEU A 244 67.00 37.94 -12.70
CA LEU A 244 68.45 38.21 -12.72
C LEU A 244 68.88 39.04 -13.93
N GLN A 245 68.21 38.95 -15.05
CA GLN A 245 68.50 39.81 -16.22
C GLN A 245 68.19 41.30 -16.04
N ARG A 246 67.39 41.66 -15.01
CA ARG A 246 67.12 43.06 -14.65
C ARG A 246 68.29 43.66 -13.86
N ASP A 247 68.95 42.82 -13.04
CA ASP A 247 69.92 43.27 -12.04
C ASP A 247 71.36 43.07 -12.51
N LEU A 248 71.58 42.12 -13.42
CA LEU A 248 72.92 41.72 -13.88
C LEU A 248 73.08 41.85 -15.40
N GLY A 249 74.31 42.16 -15.86
CA GLY A 249 74.64 42.21 -17.25
C GLY A 249 74.53 40.83 -17.93
N PRO A 250 74.27 40.80 -19.28
CA PRO A 250 74.01 39.56 -20.03
C PRO A 250 75.13 38.53 -20.03
N GLN A 251 76.35 38.91 -19.65
CA GLN A 251 77.57 38.07 -19.55
C GLN A 251 77.81 37.52 -18.14
N ALA A 252 76.93 37.80 -17.20
CA ALA A 252 77.07 37.26 -15.87
C ALA A 252 76.99 35.74 -15.89
N ARG A 253 77.93 35.09 -15.17
CA ARG A 253 78.04 33.64 -15.14
C ARG A 253 76.77 32.93 -14.72
N SER A 254 76.03 33.48 -13.77
CA SER A 254 74.73 32.99 -13.29
C SER A 254 73.63 33.03 -14.40
N ILE A 255 73.68 34.01 -15.30
CA ILE A 255 72.73 34.09 -16.42
C ILE A 255 73.10 33.03 -17.50
N ILE A 256 74.38 32.80 -17.74
CA ILE A 256 74.86 31.76 -18.66
C ILE A 256 74.47 30.37 -18.15
N ASP A 257 74.71 30.10 -16.86
CA ASP A 257 74.41 28.81 -16.21
C ASP A 257 72.89 28.53 -16.20
N LEU A 258 72.06 29.53 -15.91
CA LEU A 258 70.59 29.40 -15.98
C LEU A 258 70.06 29.14 -17.39
N LYS A 259 70.59 29.81 -18.40
CA LYS A 259 70.26 29.55 -19.81
C LYS A 259 70.64 28.12 -20.22
N GLN A 260 71.80 27.64 -19.78
CA GLN A 260 72.23 26.27 -20.04
C GLN A 260 71.22 25.27 -19.42
N GLN A 261 70.87 25.44 -18.14
CA GLN A 261 69.91 24.58 -17.46
C GLN A 261 68.49 24.58 -18.14
N ILE A 262 68.05 25.74 -18.64
CA ILE A 262 66.80 25.82 -19.38
C ILE A 262 66.89 25.06 -20.73
N ASN A 263 68.04 25.20 -21.44
CA ASN A 263 68.24 24.48 -22.72
C ASN A 263 68.32 22.95 -22.47
N ASP A 264 68.96 22.50 -21.38
CA ASP A 264 69.05 21.09 -21.03
C ASP A 264 67.65 20.51 -20.69
N LEU A 265 66.80 21.30 -19.97
CA LEU A 265 65.41 20.93 -19.71
C LEU A 265 64.58 20.88 -21.00
N ASP A 266 64.72 21.86 -21.88
CA ASP A 266 64.04 21.87 -23.18
C ASP A 266 64.45 20.67 -24.04
N ALA A 267 65.73 20.28 -24.05
CA ALA A 267 66.23 19.08 -24.74
C ALA A 267 65.65 17.80 -24.12
N ASN A 268 65.57 17.70 -22.78
CA ASN A 268 64.97 16.56 -22.10
C ASN A 268 63.46 16.47 -22.37
N ILE A 269 62.71 17.58 -22.32
CA ILE A 269 61.29 17.64 -22.66
C ILE A 269 61.09 17.17 -24.12
N ALA A 270 61.92 17.67 -25.07
CA ALA A 270 61.82 17.26 -26.45
C ALA A 270 62.11 15.76 -26.66
N LYS A 271 63.10 15.21 -25.95
CA LYS A 271 63.43 13.79 -25.99
C LYS A 271 62.29 12.92 -25.48
N VAL A 272 61.70 13.25 -24.32
CA VAL A 272 60.54 12.53 -23.78
C VAL A 272 59.33 12.66 -24.67
N GLN A 273 59.07 13.84 -25.26
CA GLN A 273 58.00 14.04 -26.24
C GLN A 273 58.25 13.25 -27.53
N GLN A 274 59.49 13.11 -27.99
CA GLN A 274 59.84 12.31 -29.14
C GLN A 274 59.61 10.82 -28.89
N GLN A 275 59.90 10.34 -27.67
CA GLN A 275 59.59 8.96 -27.24
C GLN A 275 58.08 8.69 -27.25
N LEU A 276 57.26 9.67 -26.85
CA LEU A 276 55.80 9.62 -26.96
C LEU A 276 55.33 9.72 -28.41
N ALA A 277 56.09 10.44 -29.28
CA ALA A 277 55.72 10.65 -30.67
C ALA A 277 56.21 9.53 -31.63
N GLY A 278 57.07 8.65 -31.15
CA GLY A 278 57.67 7.59 -31.94
C GLY A 278 56.80 6.41 -32.31
N THR A 279 55.53 6.35 -31.85
CA THR A 279 54.56 5.34 -32.25
C THR A 279 53.95 5.66 -33.59
N ALA A 280 53.92 4.67 -34.51
CA ALA A 280 53.31 4.81 -35.84
C ALA A 280 51.88 5.33 -35.77
N PRO A 281 51.38 6.09 -36.75
CA PRO A 281 50.03 6.67 -36.75
C PRO A 281 48.93 5.63 -36.53
N THR A 282 49.15 4.39 -36.95
CA THR A 282 48.25 3.23 -36.74
C THR A 282 48.23 2.77 -35.29
N GLU A 283 49.33 2.80 -34.57
CA GLU A 283 49.41 2.45 -33.16
C GLU A 283 48.78 3.52 -32.27
N LYS A 284 48.94 4.81 -32.62
CA LYS A 284 48.28 5.91 -31.92
C LYS A 284 46.74 5.79 -31.98
N ARG A 285 46.20 5.43 -33.15
CA ARG A 285 44.75 5.19 -33.30
C ARG A 285 44.28 4.01 -32.50
N ARG A 286 45.01 2.87 -32.57
CA ARG A 286 44.70 1.69 -31.76
C ARG A 286 44.71 1.98 -30.26
N LEU A 287 45.70 2.73 -29.78
CA LEU A 287 45.82 3.11 -28.41
C LEU A 287 44.70 4.06 -27.97
N SER A 288 44.34 5.04 -28.80
CA SER A 288 43.21 5.95 -28.55
C SER A 288 41.89 5.20 -28.48
N ASP A 289 41.64 4.28 -29.40
CA ASP A 289 40.44 3.46 -29.43
C ASP A 289 40.38 2.51 -28.22
N ALA A 290 41.52 1.94 -27.80
CA ALA A 290 41.63 1.08 -26.60
C ALA A 290 41.39 1.89 -25.32
N LEU A 291 41.90 3.14 -25.26
CA LEU A 291 41.67 4.03 -24.10
C LEU A 291 40.20 4.41 -23.95
N THR A 292 39.57 4.78 -25.09
CA THR A 292 38.12 5.10 -25.07
C THR A 292 37.30 3.89 -24.61
N ARG A 293 37.58 2.70 -25.13
CA ARG A 293 36.89 1.47 -24.65
C ARG A 293 37.13 1.16 -23.18
N PHE A 294 38.34 1.45 -22.69
CA PHE A 294 38.67 1.27 -21.31
C PHE A 294 37.86 2.21 -20.41
N GLU A 295 37.81 3.50 -20.76
CA GLU A 295 37.02 4.50 -20.07
C GLU A 295 35.53 4.15 -20.07
N ASP A 296 34.99 3.73 -21.22
CA ASP A 296 33.60 3.30 -21.34
C ASP A 296 33.29 2.09 -20.43
N LEU A 297 34.15 1.06 -20.41
CA LEU A 297 33.97 -0.12 -19.57
C LEU A 297 34.20 0.17 -18.09
N GLU A 298 35.10 1.12 -17.76
CA GLU A 298 35.30 1.55 -16.37
C GLU A 298 34.07 2.29 -15.85
N HIS A 299 33.49 3.18 -16.65
CA HIS A 299 32.23 3.84 -16.32
C HIS A 299 31.06 2.84 -16.22
N GLU A 300 31.02 1.84 -17.09
CA GLU A 300 29.99 0.80 -17.01
C GLU A 300 30.14 -0.03 -15.72
N ARG A 301 31.37 -0.39 -15.33
CA ARG A 301 31.65 -1.09 -14.07
C ARG A 301 31.26 -0.22 -12.86
N GLU A 302 31.67 1.06 -12.84
CA GLU A 302 31.31 1.97 -11.74
C GLU A 302 29.79 2.15 -11.62
N ASN A 303 29.09 2.28 -12.73
CA ASN A 303 27.64 2.36 -12.75
C ASN A 303 26.99 1.05 -12.27
N ALA A 304 27.54 -0.10 -12.67
CA ALA A 304 27.06 -1.40 -12.22
C ALA A 304 27.27 -1.60 -10.71
N GLU A 305 28.43 -1.24 -10.18
CA GLU A 305 28.73 -1.28 -8.74
C GLU A 305 27.82 -0.33 -7.94
N LYS A 306 27.60 0.89 -8.44
CA LYS A 306 26.68 1.83 -7.77
C LYS A 306 25.26 1.29 -7.77
N TYR A 307 24.79 0.80 -8.90
CA TYR A 307 23.46 0.19 -9.02
C TYR A 307 23.32 -1.02 -8.10
N HIS A 308 24.33 -1.90 -8.03
CA HIS A 308 24.36 -3.04 -7.11
C HIS A 308 24.23 -2.61 -5.65
N ARG A 309 25.00 -1.60 -5.21
CA ARG A 309 24.90 -1.06 -3.84
C ARG A 309 23.49 -0.52 -3.54
N ASP A 310 22.90 0.22 -4.46
CA ASP A 310 21.55 0.79 -4.29
C ASP A 310 20.49 -0.32 -4.18
N VAL A 311 20.60 -1.34 -5.03
CA VAL A 311 19.70 -2.52 -5.02
C VAL A 311 19.90 -3.36 -3.77
N GLN A 312 21.16 -3.54 -3.30
CA GLN A 312 21.46 -4.24 -2.05
C GLN A 312 20.79 -3.56 -0.86
N LEU A 313 20.87 -2.23 -0.78
CA LEU A 313 20.17 -1.46 0.26
C LEU A 313 18.66 -1.61 0.18
N ALA A 314 18.09 -1.65 -1.03
CA ALA A 314 16.66 -1.88 -1.22
C ALA A 314 16.23 -3.29 -0.77
N TYR A 315 17.03 -4.30 -1.10
CA TYR A 315 16.81 -5.69 -0.65
C TYR A 315 16.87 -5.81 0.88
N ASP A 316 17.89 -5.20 1.51
CA ASP A 316 18.04 -5.23 2.97
C ASP A 316 16.84 -4.55 3.67
N ARG A 317 16.35 -3.43 3.11
CA ARG A 317 15.11 -2.80 3.60
C ARG A 317 13.91 -3.70 3.44
N ALA A 318 13.72 -4.30 2.26
CA ALA A 318 12.62 -5.23 2.01
C ALA A 318 12.67 -6.43 2.97
N ARG A 319 13.86 -6.97 3.25
CA ARG A 319 14.09 -8.05 4.21
C ARG A 319 13.71 -7.66 5.63
N ILE A 320 14.09 -6.48 6.09
CA ILE A 320 13.72 -5.96 7.41
C ILE A 320 12.21 -5.82 7.50
N VAL A 321 11.57 -5.23 6.49
CA VAL A 321 10.10 -5.07 6.45
C VAL A 321 9.40 -6.43 6.42
N ALA A 322 9.93 -7.42 5.69
CA ALA A 322 9.36 -8.77 5.65
C ALA A 322 9.42 -9.51 6.99
N GLN A 323 10.40 -9.20 7.83
CA GLN A 323 10.58 -9.79 9.16
C GLN A 323 9.78 -9.08 10.26
N GLN A 324 9.28 -7.88 10.01
CA GLN A 324 8.48 -7.15 11.00
C GLN A 324 7.06 -7.75 11.07
N GLN A 325 6.56 -7.95 12.27
CA GLN A 325 5.16 -8.32 12.52
C GLN A 325 4.25 -7.11 12.20
N VAL A 326 3.21 -7.29 11.81
CA VAL A 326 2.10 -7.40 10.96
C VAL A 326 0.91 -6.54 11.45
N VAL A 327 -0.09 -6.39 10.65
CA VAL A 327 -1.33 -5.65 10.86
C VAL A 327 -2.00 -6.14 12.14
N ALA A 328 -2.26 -5.25 13.09
CA ALA A 328 -3.11 -5.55 14.24
C ALA A 328 -4.44 -4.83 14.08
N LEU A 329 -5.53 -5.55 14.35
CA LEU A 329 -6.78 -4.88 14.65
C LEU A 329 -6.61 -4.19 16.00
N ALA A 330 -6.63 -2.86 16.00
CA ALA A 330 -6.63 -2.10 17.25
C ALA A 330 -8.09 -1.96 17.73
N PRO A 331 -8.54 -2.75 18.73
CA PRO A 331 -9.87 -2.60 19.26
C PRO A 331 -9.98 -1.23 19.96
N ILE A 332 -10.95 -0.44 19.54
CA ILE A 332 -11.32 0.83 20.19
C ILE A 332 -12.43 0.56 21.21
N VAL A 333 -13.37 -0.32 20.82
CA VAL A 333 -14.43 -0.83 21.67
C VAL A 333 -14.41 -2.35 21.57
N GLU A 334 -14.06 -3.00 22.65
CA GLU A 334 -14.10 -4.46 22.72
C GLU A 334 -15.55 -4.97 22.69
N PRO A 335 -15.82 -6.12 22.05
CA PRO A 335 -17.15 -6.70 22.04
C PRO A 335 -17.53 -7.14 23.44
N ILE A 336 -18.66 -6.63 23.94
CA ILE A 336 -19.19 -6.91 25.26
C ILE A 336 -20.52 -7.65 25.09
N LYS A 337 -20.78 -8.60 25.97
CA LYS A 337 -22.04 -9.36 26.02
C LYS A 337 -23.22 -8.39 26.16
N ALA A 338 -24.20 -8.51 25.29
CA ALA A 338 -25.43 -7.72 25.36
C ALA A 338 -26.20 -8.01 26.64
N GLY A 339 -26.54 -6.97 27.39
CA GLY A 339 -27.30 -7.09 28.65
C GLY A 339 -28.80 -7.22 28.44
N SER A 340 -29.34 -6.86 27.28
CA SER A 340 -30.75 -6.92 26.91
C SER A 340 -30.94 -7.04 25.41
N SER A 341 -32.10 -7.54 24.98
CA SER A 341 -32.47 -7.54 23.56
C SER A 341 -32.72 -6.10 23.08
N THR A 342 -32.09 -5.72 21.97
CA THR A 342 -32.27 -4.40 21.37
C THR A 342 -33.12 -4.44 20.10
N GLU A 343 -33.23 -5.61 19.48
CA GLU A 343 -34.00 -5.84 18.25
C GLU A 343 -35.00 -7.02 18.43
N PRO A 344 -36.14 -7.04 17.74
CA PRO A 344 -36.68 -5.92 16.98
C PRO A 344 -37.14 -4.78 17.90
N ARG A 345 -37.03 -3.54 17.43
CA ARG A 345 -37.62 -2.39 18.13
C ARG A 345 -39.15 -2.47 18.06
N ARG A 346 -39.73 -3.24 18.98
CA ARG A 346 -41.14 -3.66 18.94
C ARG A 346 -42.09 -2.50 18.72
N VAL A 347 -41.94 -1.39 19.49
CA VAL A 347 -42.80 -0.20 19.37
C VAL A 347 -42.67 0.47 18.01
N LEU A 348 -41.43 0.59 17.50
CA LEU A 348 -41.16 1.19 16.19
C LEU A 348 -41.80 0.35 15.07
N MET A 349 -41.59 -0.98 15.11
CA MET A 349 -42.12 -1.89 14.08
C MET A 349 -43.64 -1.93 14.10
N MET A 350 -44.30 -1.94 15.29
CA MET A 350 -45.73 -1.80 15.41
C MET A 350 -46.25 -0.49 14.82
N SER A 351 -45.55 0.62 15.07
CA SER A 351 -45.91 1.93 14.53
C SER A 351 -45.83 1.98 13.00
N ILE A 352 -44.75 1.37 12.43
CA ILE A 352 -44.58 1.30 10.97
C ILE A 352 -45.69 0.48 10.33
N VAL A 353 -46.04 -0.69 10.89
CA VAL A 353 -47.13 -1.54 10.36
C VAL A 353 -48.47 -0.81 10.45
N THR A 354 -48.72 -0.14 11.57
CA THR A 354 -49.98 0.66 11.73
C THR A 354 -50.04 1.81 10.76
N ALA A 355 -48.95 2.53 10.53
CA ALA A 355 -48.89 3.60 9.53
C ALA A 355 -49.09 3.09 8.11
N ALA A 356 -48.46 1.95 7.75
CA ALA A 356 -48.64 1.31 6.46
C ALA A 356 -50.13 0.86 6.23
N ALA A 357 -50.73 0.29 7.28
CA ALA A 357 -52.15 -0.10 7.27
C ALA A 357 -53.08 1.13 7.05
N ALA A 358 -52.78 2.27 7.69
CA ALA A 358 -53.51 3.51 7.49
C ALA A 358 -53.40 4.04 6.06
N VAL A 359 -52.21 3.99 5.45
CA VAL A 359 -52.00 4.37 4.03
C VAL A 359 -52.77 3.43 3.11
N LEU A 360 -52.75 2.12 3.33
CA LEU A 360 -53.52 1.14 2.56
C LEU A 360 -55.03 1.41 2.64
N PHE A 361 -55.52 1.70 3.82
CA PHE A 361 -56.93 2.06 4.01
C PHE A 361 -57.28 3.35 3.27
N ALA A 362 -56.48 4.40 3.39
CA ALA A 362 -56.72 5.66 2.66
C ALA A 362 -56.71 5.47 1.16
N ALA A 363 -55.78 4.67 0.62
CA ALA A 363 -55.73 4.33 -0.80
C ALA A 363 -56.99 3.56 -1.25
N ALA A 364 -57.43 2.57 -0.48
CA ALA A 364 -58.62 1.78 -0.77
C ALA A 364 -59.89 2.65 -0.78
N VAL A 365 -60.03 3.57 0.17
CA VAL A 365 -61.18 4.54 0.20
C VAL A 365 -61.11 5.49 -0.99
N PHE A 366 -59.92 5.98 -1.35
CA PHE A 366 -59.75 6.87 -2.50
C PHE A 366 -60.10 6.18 -3.83
N ILE A 367 -59.59 4.99 -4.08
CA ILE A 367 -59.87 4.19 -5.28
C ILE A 367 -61.37 3.95 -5.39
N ARG A 368 -61.99 3.54 -4.31
CA ARG A 368 -63.43 3.35 -4.29
C ARG A 368 -64.21 4.60 -4.62
N ARG A 369 -63.80 5.76 -4.05
CA ARG A 369 -64.47 7.04 -4.31
C ARG A 369 -64.36 7.46 -5.78
N VAL A 370 -63.24 7.17 -6.42
CA VAL A 370 -62.99 7.45 -7.85
C VAL A 370 -63.84 6.52 -8.75
N LEU A 371 -63.99 5.24 -8.36
CA LEU A 371 -64.79 4.27 -9.13
C LEU A 371 -66.29 4.44 -9.01
N MET A 372 -66.77 5.11 -7.92
CA MET A 372 -68.18 5.36 -7.67
C MET A 372 -68.66 6.76 -8.14
N ASN A 373 -67.73 7.63 -8.59
CA ASN A 373 -68.02 8.88 -9.25
C ASN A 373 -68.00 8.69 -10.80
#